data_05595ff520f984a312b5f61a6cf51194
#
_entry.id   05595ff520f984a312b5f61a6cf51194
#
_cell.length_a   1.000
_cell.length_b   1.000
_cell.length_c   1.000
_cell.angle_alpha   90.00
_cell.angle_beta   90.00
_cell.angle_gamma   90.00
#
_symmetry.space_group_name_H-M   'P 1'
#
loop_
_entity.id
_entity.type
_entity.pdbx_description
1 polymer ?
#
loop_
_entity_poly.entity_id
_entity_poly.type
_entity_poly.pdbx_seq_one_letter_code
_entity_poly.pdbx_strand_id
1 'polypeptide(L)'
;MSGALHPAAAGGAQAEETALRDAYRAETDRLLGTRLDLTVVLFLVCVGGSVVIEATQVPARAPAGLLMYGLEVLVCLLAVVACRVPRLSLAPRALAAALASTLATLLSAYNASVGGSVERLAMTQVCLLTGLVVLLPWGWRAQLAVAAASFASFGLALPHLFTSDSLLMSRTWPATRSNSRRPGAWT
;
A
#
# COMPACT_ATOMS: atom_id res chain seq x y z
N MET A 1 4.91 -59.14 -21.85
CA MET A 1 4.55 -59.21 -20.41
C MET A 1 4.35 -57.79 -19.92
N SER A 2 3.09 -57.29 -19.93
CA SER A 2 2.76 -55.94 -19.52
C SER A 2 2.50 -55.96 -18.00
N GLY A 3 3.40 -55.38 -17.23
CA GLY A 3 3.23 -55.21 -15.78
C GLY A 3 2.14 -54.19 -15.49
N ALA A 4 0.98 -54.67 -15.05
CA ALA A 4 -0.07 -53.79 -14.53
C ALA A 4 0.44 -53.14 -13.25
N LEU A 5 0.78 -51.86 -13.32
CA LEU A 5 1.09 -51.03 -12.17
C LEU A 5 -0.12 -51.05 -11.22
N HIS A 6 0.08 -51.49 -9.99
CA HIS A 6 -0.94 -51.67 -8.98
C HIS A 6 -1.61 -50.32 -8.65
N PRO A 7 -2.91 -50.11 -8.86
CA PRO A 7 -3.60 -48.83 -8.60
C PRO A 7 -3.58 -48.40 -7.12
N ALA A 8 -3.34 -49.32 -6.19
CA ALA A 8 -3.22 -49.03 -4.76
C ALA A 8 -2.01 -48.17 -4.37
N ALA A 9 -0.89 -48.27 -5.11
CA ALA A 9 0.27 -47.47 -4.82
C ALA A 9 0.11 -45.98 -5.24
N ALA A 10 -0.69 -45.71 -6.27
CA ALA A 10 -0.99 -44.34 -6.71
C ALA A 10 -1.87 -43.58 -5.74
N GLY A 11 -2.82 -44.25 -5.09
CA GLY A 11 -3.70 -43.62 -4.08
C GLY A 11 -2.96 -43.20 -2.82
N GLY A 12 -1.97 -43.99 -2.37
CA GLY A 12 -1.15 -43.62 -1.20
C GLY A 12 -0.29 -42.39 -1.43
N ALA A 13 0.38 -42.32 -2.57
CA ALA A 13 1.23 -41.17 -2.91
C ALA A 13 0.43 -39.84 -3.05
N GLN A 14 -0.78 -39.90 -3.60
CA GLN A 14 -1.66 -38.73 -3.69
C GLN A 14 -2.17 -38.26 -2.32
N ALA A 15 -2.50 -39.19 -1.42
CA ALA A 15 -2.93 -38.85 -0.07
C ALA A 15 -1.79 -38.21 0.75
N GLU A 16 -0.57 -38.71 0.61
CA GLU A 16 0.62 -38.16 1.26
C GLU A 16 0.95 -36.75 0.72
N GLU A 17 0.87 -36.54 -0.60
CA GLU A 17 1.09 -35.23 -1.20
C GLU A 17 0.05 -34.19 -0.77
N THR A 18 -1.23 -34.57 -0.66
CA THR A 18 -2.27 -33.67 -0.16
C THR A 18 -2.07 -33.32 1.30
N ALA A 19 -1.73 -34.30 2.16
CA ALA A 19 -1.44 -34.06 3.56
C ALA A 19 -0.24 -33.12 3.76
N LEU A 20 0.82 -33.27 2.96
CA LEU A 20 1.99 -32.40 2.98
C LEU A 20 1.64 -30.96 2.56
N ARG A 21 0.82 -30.81 1.53
CA ARG A 21 0.36 -29.50 1.07
C ARG A 21 -0.50 -28.77 2.11
N ASP A 22 -1.35 -29.51 2.80
CA ASP A 22 -2.22 -28.94 3.84
C ASP A 22 -1.41 -28.56 5.08
N ALA A 23 -0.45 -29.37 5.50
CA ALA A 23 0.50 -29.02 6.56
C ALA A 23 1.32 -27.78 6.23
N TYR A 24 1.82 -27.69 5.00
CA TYR A 24 2.57 -26.51 4.53
C TYR A 24 1.70 -25.24 4.52
N ARG A 25 0.44 -25.35 4.10
CA ARG A 25 -0.51 -24.22 4.13
C ARG A 25 -0.79 -23.76 5.55
N ALA A 26 -1.07 -24.68 6.46
CA ALA A 26 -1.33 -24.38 7.86
C ALA A 26 -0.14 -23.65 8.53
N GLU A 27 1.08 -24.12 8.29
CA GLU A 27 2.29 -23.49 8.83
C GLU A 27 2.52 -22.09 8.20
N THR A 28 2.30 -21.96 6.89
CA THR A 28 2.41 -20.66 6.22
C THR A 28 1.39 -19.65 6.75
N ASP A 29 0.15 -20.10 7.00
CA ASP A 29 -0.90 -19.22 7.52
C ASP A 29 -0.63 -18.81 8.98
N ARG A 30 -0.05 -19.70 9.79
CA ARG A 30 0.42 -19.38 11.15
C ARG A 30 1.54 -18.35 11.14
N LEU A 31 2.55 -18.54 10.30
CA LEU A 31 3.65 -17.59 10.13
C LEU A 31 3.16 -16.24 9.62
N LEU A 32 2.19 -16.24 8.70
CA LEU A 32 1.59 -15.02 8.17
C LEU A 32 0.89 -14.22 9.26
N GLY A 33 0.12 -14.88 10.15
CA GLY A 33 -0.54 -14.20 11.26
C GLY A 33 0.44 -13.48 12.18
N THR A 34 1.53 -14.16 12.60
CA THR A 34 2.56 -13.56 13.46
C THR A 34 3.28 -12.40 12.76
N ARG A 35 3.59 -12.54 11.47
CA ARG A 35 4.27 -11.49 10.70
C ARG A 35 3.34 -10.33 10.36
N LEU A 36 2.04 -10.57 10.25
CA LEU A 36 1.06 -9.51 10.05
C LEU A 36 1.03 -8.57 11.26
N ASP A 37 1.00 -9.11 12.48
CA ASP A 37 1.07 -8.30 13.70
C ASP A 37 2.33 -7.42 13.71
N LEU A 38 3.50 -8.00 13.40
CA LEU A 38 4.77 -7.26 13.31
C LEU A 38 4.71 -6.17 12.23
N THR A 39 4.15 -6.50 11.06
CA THR A 39 4.01 -5.55 9.94
C THR A 39 3.12 -4.38 10.33
N VAL A 40 2.00 -4.65 11.01
CA VAL A 40 1.09 -3.60 11.50
C VAL A 40 1.79 -2.71 12.52
N VAL A 41 2.52 -3.26 13.47
CA VAL A 41 3.28 -2.47 14.46
C VAL A 41 4.30 -1.57 13.77
N LEU A 42 5.08 -2.12 12.85
CA LEU A 42 6.07 -1.34 12.10
C LEU A 42 5.41 -0.23 11.27
N PHE A 43 4.30 -0.54 10.62
CA PHE A 43 3.53 0.45 9.86
C PHE A 43 3.01 1.57 10.77
N LEU A 44 2.46 1.24 11.94
CA LEU A 44 1.97 2.24 12.91
C LEU A 44 3.10 3.15 13.43
N VAL A 45 4.31 2.62 13.62
CA VAL A 45 5.49 3.42 13.96
C VAL A 45 5.82 4.41 12.83
N CYS A 46 5.78 3.96 11.57
CA CYS A 46 5.99 4.84 10.41
C CYS A 46 4.90 5.91 10.30
N VAL A 47 3.63 5.55 10.50
CA VAL A 47 2.51 6.50 10.54
C VAL A 47 2.71 7.53 11.64
N GLY A 48 3.07 7.10 12.85
CA GLY A 48 3.37 8.01 13.97
C GLY A 48 4.50 8.99 13.64
N GLY A 49 5.58 8.52 13.03
CA GLY A 49 6.67 9.37 12.56
C GLY A 49 6.19 10.38 11.50
N SER A 50 5.37 9.94 10.55
CA SER A 50 4.80 10.81 9.51
C SER A 50 3.90 11.90 10.09
N VAL A 51 3.07 11.58 11.07
CA VAL A 51 2.23 12.56 11.80
C VAL A 51 3.08 13.64 12.45
N VAL A 52 4.16 13.25 13.15
CA VAL A 52 5.06 14.21 13.81
C VAL A 52 5.74 15.12 12.78
N ILE A 53 6.27 14.55 11.71
CA ILE A 53 6.94 15.32 10.64
C ILE A 53 5.94 16.31 10.00
N GLU A 54 4.75 15.86 9.68
CA GLU A 54 3.75 16.69 8.99
C GLU A 54 3.21 17.80 9.90
N ALA A 55 2.95 17.51 11.17
CA ALA A 55 2.52 18.50 12.15
C ALA A 55 3.57 19.59 12.40
N THR A 56 4.86 19.24 12.33
CA THR A 56 5.95 20.19 12.57
C THR A 56 6.35 20.96 11.31
N GLN A 57 6.36 20.32 10.14
CA GLN A 57 6.86 20.93 8.90
C GLN A 57 5.77 21.61 8.07
N VAL A 58 4.53 21.09 8.09
CA VAL A 58 3.43 21.57 7.26
C VAL A 58 2.12 21.65 8.06
N PRO A 59 2.04 22.51 9.08
CA PRO A 59 0.90 22.55 10.00
C PRO A 59 -0.45 22.81 9.31
N ALA A 60 -0.44 23.48 8.15
CA ALA A 60 -1.66 23.70 7.36
C ALA A 60 -2.30 22.41 6.82
N ARG A 61 -1.55 21.32 6.69
CA ARG A 61 -2.03 20.01 6.23
C ARG A 61 -2.41 19.08 7.38
N ALA A 62 -2.05 19.43 8.62
CA ALA A 62 -2.24 18.57 9.79
C ALA A 62 -3.68 18.03 9.96
N PRO A 63 -4.77 18.80 9.76
CA PRO A 63 -6.12 18.27 9.92
C PRO A 63 -6.47 17.15 8.92
N ALA A 64 -6.08 17.34 7.66
CA ALA A 64 -6.30 16.31 6.61
C ALA A 64 -5.42 15.08 6.87
N GLY A 65 -4.17 15.28 7.27
CA GLY A 65 -3.24 14.23 7.66
C GLY A 65 -3.76 13.41 8.83
N LEU A 66 -4.20 14.04 9.91
CA LEU A 66 -4.74 13.35 11.09
C LEU A 66 -5.96 12.48 10.76
N LEU A 67 -6.85 12.94 9.88
CA LEU A 67 -8.00 12.15 9.44
C LEU A 67 -7.56 10.91 8.66
N MET A 68 -6.63 11.05 7.73
CA MET A 68 -6.14 9.93 6.91
C MET A 68 -5.33 8.93 7.73
N TYR A 69 -4.41 9.41 8.57
CA TYR A 69 -3.65 8.55 9.48
C TYR A 69 -4.55 7.84 10.49
N GLY A 70 -5.60 8.52 10.99
CA GLY A 70 -6.62 7.91 11.83
C GLY A 70 -7.36 6.78 11.12
N LEU A 71 -7.68 6.95 9.84
CA LEU A 71 -8.31 5.92 9.02
C LEU A 71 -7.36 4.72 8.76
N GLU A 72 -6.08 4.98 8.50
CA GLU A 72 -5.05 3.93 8.35
C GLU A 72 -4.90 3.12 9.64
N VAL A 73 -4.84 3.78 10.80
CA VAL A 73 -4.81 3.13 12.11
C VAL A 73 -6.07 2.28 12.33
N LEU A 74 -7.24 2.81 12.01
CA LEU A 74 -8.50 2.07 12.13
C LEU A 74 -8.51 0.81 11.26
N VAL A 75 -8.08 0.91 10.01
CA VAL A 75 -8.00 -0.24 9.08
C VAL A 75 -7.02 -1.29 9.61
N CYS A 76 -5.86 -0.87 10.14
CA CYS A 76 -4.91 -1.78 10.76
C CYS A 76 -5.50 -2.49 11.99
N LEU A 77 -6.18 -1.77 12.87
CA LEU A 77 -6.83 -2.35 14.05
C LEU A 77 -7.93 -3.34 13.65
N LEU A 78 -8.75 -3.01 12.66
CA LEU A 78 -9.78 -3.90 12.14
C LEU A 78 -9.17 -5.18 11.56
N ALA A 79 -8.04 -5.10 10.86
CA ALA A 79 -7.33 -6.26 10.34
C ALA A 79 -6.81 -7.17 11.46
N VAL A 80 -6.19 -6.59 12.51
CA VAL A 80 -5.72 -7.34 13.68
C VAL A 80 -6.89 -8.02 14.41
N VAL A 81 -7.99 -7.30 14.61
CA VAL A 81 -9.21 -7.86 15.24
C VAL A 81 -9.78 -8.99 14.38
N ALA A 82 -9.88 -8.80 13.07
CA ALA A 82 -10.38 -9.81 12.14
C ALA A 82 -9.53 -11.09 12.16
N CYS A 83 -8.20 -10.97 12.32
CA CYS A 83 -7.31 -12.11 12.49
C CYS A 83 -7.56 -12.88 13.79
N ARG A 84 -7.98 -12.20 14.87
CA ARG A 84 -8.16 -12.79 16.21
C ARG A 84 -9.55 -13.34 16.46
N VAL A 85 -10.54 -13.01 15.64
CA VAL A 85 -11.92 -13.47 15.80
C VAL A 85 -12.14 -14.73 14.94
N PRO A 86 -12.27 -15.93 15.56
CA PRO A 86 -12.37 -17.20 14.81
C PRO A 86 -13.61 -17.29 13.92
N ARG A 87 -14.67 -16.50 14.24
CA ARG A 87 -15.93 -16.48 13.48
C ARG A 87 -15.83 -15.76 12.12
N LEU A 88 -14.86 -14.91 11.96
CA LEU A 88 -14.66 -14.16 10.69
C LEU A 88 -13.86 -14.98 9.65
N SER A 89 -13.29 -16.14 9.99
CA SER A 89 -12.58 -17.15 9.16
C SER A 89 -12.09 -16.69 7.78
N LEU A 90 -11.75 -15.41 7.65
CA LEU A 90 -11.11 -14.89 6.44
C LEU A 90 -9.71 -15.50 6.34
N ALA A 91 -9.41 -16.10 5.21
CA ALA A 91 -8.07 -16.63 4.96
C ALA A 91 -7.04 -15.52 5.25
N PRO A 92 -6.05 -15.72 6.13
CA PRO A 92 -5.09 -14.69 6.54
C PRO A 92 -4.42 -13.99 5.35
N ARG A 93 -4.22 -14.72 4.26
CA ARG A 93 -3.68 -14.19 3.00
C ARG A 93 -4.59 -13.17 2.33
N ALA A 94 -5.90 -13.45 2.29
CA ALA A 94 -6.88 -12.53 1.71
C ALA A 94 -7.00 -11.26 2.55
N LEU A 95 -6.98 -11.40 3.88
CA LEU A 95 -7.01 -10.28 4.81
C LEU A 95 -5.76 -9.40 4.68
N ALA A 96 -4.56 -9.99 4.61
CA ALA A 96 -3.32 -9.28 4.41
C ALA A 96 -3.30 -8.53 3.05
N ALA A 97 -3.79 -9.18 1.98
CA ALA A 97 -3.88 -8.55 0.67
C ALA A 97 -4.91 -7.39 0.66
N ALA A 98 -6.06 -7.57 1.31
CA ALA A 98 -7.06 -6.52 1.45
C ALA A 98 -6.52 -5.32 2.25
N LEU A 99 -5.86 -5.57 3.38
CA LEU A 99 -5.21 -4.53 4.19
C LEU A 99 -4.21 -3.75 3.36
N ALA A 100 -3.27 -4.43 2.71
CA ALA A 100 -2.24 -3.81 1.89
C ALA A 100 -2.81 -2.96 0.75
N SER A 101 -3.82 -3.48 0.05
CA SER A 101 -4.50 -2.76 -1.05
C SER A 101 -5.24 -1.52 -0.54
N THR A 102 -5.89 -1.63 0.62
CA THR A 102 -6.58 -0.49 1.25
C THR A 102 -5.59 0.59 1.67
N LEU A 103 -4.47 0.22 2.31
CA LEU A 103 -3.43 1.17 2.69
C LEU A 103 -2.81 1.87 1.47
N ALA A 104 -2.53 1.13 0.39
CA ALA A 104 -2.03 1.71 -0.85
C ALA A 104 -3.02 2.72 -1.46
N THR A 105 -4.32 2.42 -1.40
CA THR A 105 -5.38 3.30 -1.90
C THR A 105 -5.53 4.56 -1.04
N LEU A 106 -5.54 4.42 0.30
CA LEU A 106 -5.61 5.55 1.23
C LEU A 106 -4.43 6.49 1.05
N LEU A 107 -3.23 5.93 0.91
CA LEU A 107 -2.00 6.71 0.68
C LEU A 107 -2.08 7.50 -0.65
N SER A 108 -2.59 6.87 -1.71
CA SER A 108 -2.80 7.55 -3.00
C SER A 108 -3.86 8.66 -2.90
N ALA A 109 -4.98 8.39 -2.23
CA ALA A 109 -6.05 9.36 -2.02
C ALA A 109 -5.56 10.56 -1.18
N TYR A 110 -4.78 10.30 -0.13
CA TYR A 110 -4.18 11.35 0.68
C TYR A 110 -3.26 12.25 -0.16
N ASN A 111 -2.30 11.68 -0.88
CA ASN A 111 -1.39 12.47 -1.71
C ASN A 111 -2.14 13.29 -2.77
N ALA A 112 -3.20 12.73 -3.37
CA ALA A 112 -4.05 13.46 -4.31
C ALA A 112 -4.79 14.63 -3.63
N SER A 113 -5.29 14.44 -2.40
CA SER A 113 -6.05 15.47 -1.67
C SER A 113 -5.21 16.65 -1.18
N VAL A 114 -3.95 16.40 -0.82
CA VAL A 114 -3.05 17.44 -0.30
C VAL A 114 -2.17 18.09 -1.37
N GLY A 115 -2.34 17.75 -2.65
CA GLY A 115 -1.51 18.24 -3.74
C GLY A 115 -0.06 17.79 -3.59
N GLY A 116 0.15 16.50 -3.25
CA GLY A 116 1.48 15.90 -3.17
C GLY A 116 2.14 15.79 -4.53
N SER A 117 3.47 15.59 -4.57
CA SER A 117 4.18 15.35 -5.82
C SER A 117 4.05 13.88 -6.27
N VAL A 118 4.08 13.66 -7.58
CA VAL A 118 4.09 12.32 -8.19
C VAL A 118 5.26 11.48 -7.68
N GLU A 119 6.43 12.11 -7.54
CA GLU A 119 7.65 11.46 -7.03
C GLU A 119 7.47 10.96 -5.59
N ARG A 120 6.92 11.79 -4.72
CA ARG A 120 6.65 11.41 -3.32
C ARG A 120 5.70 10.23 -3.26
N LEU A 121 4.62 10.26 -4.03
CA LEU A 121 3.66 9.16 -4.09
C LEU A 121 4.32 7.88 -4.60
N ALA A 122 5.10 7.95 -5.70
CA ALA A 122 5.81 6.80 -6.26
C ALA A 122 6.78 6.18 -5.25
N MET A 123 7.61 7.01 -4.60
CA MET A 123 8.56 6.56 -3.58
C MET A 123 7.85 5.85 -2.42
N THR A 124 6.77 6.42 -1.93
CA THR A 124 6.02 5.85 -0.80
C THR A 124 5.35 4.53 -1.19
N GLN A 125 4.80 4.42 -2.40
CA GLN A 125 4.23 3.17 -2.92
C GLN A 125 5.30 2.08 -3.07
N VAL A 126 6.47 2.42 -3.61
CA VAL A 126 7.59 1.47 -3.74
C VAL A 126 8.05 1.00 -2.37
N CYS A 127 8.22 1.89 -1.39
CA CYS A 127 8.59 1.53 -0.02
C CYS A 127 7.54 0.61 0.62
N LEU A 128 6.25 0.92 0.48
CA LEU A 128 5.16 0.11 1.00
C LEU A 128 5.18 -1.30 0.38
N LEU A 129 5.22 -1.39 -0.95
CA LEU A 129 5.22 -2.68 -1.65
C LEU A 129 6.46 -3.51 -1.30
N THR A 130 7.64 -2.90 -1.27
CA THR A 130 8.89 -3.60 -0.92
C THR A 130 8.84 -4.11 0.52
N GLY A 131 8.40 -3.28 1.46
CA GLY A 131 8.22 -3.68 2.86
C GLY A 131 7.26 -4.85 3.01
N LEU A 132 6.13 -4.82 2.32
CA LEU A 132 5.13 -5.90 2.36
C LEU A 132 5.66 -7.20 1.74
N VAL A 133 6.41 -7.14 0.63
CA VAL A 133 7.01 -8.32 -0.01
C VAL A 133 8.03 -8.98 0.90
N VAL A 134 8.84 -8.19 1.60
CA VAL A 134 9.88 -8.70 2.51
C VAL A 134 9.29 -9.28 3.79
N LEU A 135 8.28 -8.64 4.34
CA LEU A 135 7.73 -9.01 5.65
C LEU A 135 6.71 -10.15 5.56
N LEU A 136 5.92 -10.23 4.49
CA LEU A 136 4.81 -11.17 4.39
C LEU A 136 5.11 -12.32 3.40
N PRO A 137 5.16 -13.58 3.86
CA PRO A 137 5.39 -14.76 3.00
C PRO A 137 4.10 -15.19 2.29
N TRP A 138 3.44 -14.26 1.62
CA TRP A 138 2.26 -14.54 0.82
C TRP A 138 2.66 -14.95 -0.60
N GLY A 139 1.92 -15.88 -1.19
CA GLY A 139 2.23 -16.39 -2.53
C GLY A 139 2.15 -15.30 -3.60
N TRP A 140 2.79 -15.54 -4.74
CA TRP A 140 2.89 -14.60 -5.88
C TRP A 140 1.55 -14.00 -6.34
N ARG A 141 0.43 -14.74 -6.22
CA ARG A 141 -0.92 -14.28 -6.58
C ARG A 141 -1.40 -13.13 -5.71
N ALA A 142 -1.15 -13.19 -4.41
CA ALA A 142 -1.50 -12.12 -3.48
C ALA A 142 -0.62 -10.89 -3.73
N GLN A 143 0.69 -11.08 -3.98
CA GLN A 143 1.60 -10.00 -4.35
C GLN A 143 1.15 -9.31 -5.63
N LEU A 144 0.78 -10.06 -6.65
CA LEU A 144 0.29 -9.52 -7.92
C LEU A 144 -0.99 -8.71 -7.73
N ALA A 145 -1.94 -9.21 -6.92
CA ALA A 145 -3.18 -8.50 -6.63
C ALA A 145 -2.93 -7.15 -5.92
N VAL A 146 -2.03 -7.13 -4.92
CA VAL A 146 -1.66 -5.90 -4.21
C VAL A 146 -0.91 -4.93 -5.12
N ALA A 147 0.01 -5.42 -5.93
CA ALA A 147 0.71 -4.60 -6.92
C ALA A 147 -0.28 -3.98 -7.93
N ALA A 148 -1.21 -4.77 -8.47
CA ALA A 148 -2.24 -4.27 -9.38
C ALA A 148 -3.13 -3.20 -8.71
N ALA A 149 -3.56 -3.41 -7.46
CA ALA A 149 -4.32 -2.41 -6.70
C ALA A 149 -3.52 -1.12 -6.46
N SER A 150 -2.22 -1.24 -6.13
CA SER A 150 -1.33 -0.09 -5.97
C SER A 150 -1.16 0.69 -7.28
N PHE A 151 -0.93 0.02 -8.40
CA PHE A 151 -0.83 0.67 -9.70
C PHE A 151 -2.15 1.34 -10.12
N ALA A 152 -3.28 0.68 -9.88
CA ALA A 152 -4.59 1.26 -10.16
C ALA A 152 -4.84 2.52 -9.33
N SER A 153 -4.59 2.47 -8.01
CA SER A 153 -4.75 3.61 -7.12
C SER A 153 -3.80 4.77 -7.46
N PHE A 154 -2.56 4.46 -7.84
CA PHE A 154 -1.59 5.44 -8.34
C PHE A 154 -2.11 6.10 -9.62
N GLY A 155 -2.55 5.31 -10.61
CA GLY A 155 -3.09 5.81 -11.88
C GLY A 155 -4.31 6.72 -11.69
N LEU A 156 -5.19 6.39 -10.75
CA LEU A 156 -6.35 7.23 -10.40
C LEU A 156 -5.97 8.55 -9.72
N ALA A 157 -4.86 8.57 -8.97
CA ALA A 157 -4.36 9.78 -8.32
C ALA A 157 -3.64 10.74 -9.29
N LEU A 158 -3.02 10.23 -10.37
CA LEU A 158 -2.21 11.02 -11.30
C LEU A 158 -2.91 12.27 -11.85
N PRO A 159 -4.16 12.25 -12.35
CA PRO A 159 -4.81 13.45 -12.88
C PRO A 159 -4.92 14.57 -11.84
N HIS A 160 -5.17 14.23 -10.58
CA HIS A 160 -5.27 15.19 -9.49
C HIS A 160 -3.92 15.82 -9.14
N LEU A 161 -2.84 15.05 -9.21
CA LEU A 161 -1.49 15.53 -8.94
C LEU A 161 -1.02 16.49 -10.04
N PHE A 162 -1.24 16.19 -11.31
CA PHE A 162 -0.88 17.06 -12.43
C PHE A 162 -1.68 18.37 -12.48
N THR A 163 -2.95 18.36 -12.12
CA THR A 163 -3.75 19.59 -12.06
C THR A 163 -3.29 20.52 -10.95
N SER A 164 -2.83 20.00 -9.83
CA SER A 164 -2.28 20.77 -8.71
C SER A 164 -0.96 21.47 -9.11
N ASP A 165 -0.07 20.77 -9.79
CA ASP A 165 1.21 21.33 -10.25
C ASP A 165 1.02 22.44 -11.30
N SER A 166 0.07 22.29 -12.23
CA SER A 166 -0.22 23.30 -13.24
C SER A 166 -0.76 24.59 -12.63
N LEU A 167 -1.56 24.50 -11.57
CA LEU A 167 -2.08 25.66 -10.84
C LEU A 167 -1.00 26.38 -10.03
N LEU A 168 -0.02 25.65 -9.48
CA LEU A 168 1.13 26.24 -8.79
C LEU A 168 2.06 26.95 -9.77
N MET A 169 2.36 26.35 -10.93
CA MET A 169 3.15 26.97 -11.98
C MET A 169 2.51 28.26 -12.52
N SER A 170 1.19 28.30 -12.68
CA SER A 170 0.47 29.48 -13.14
C SER A 170 0.47 30.63 -12.12
N ARG A 171 0.56 30.32 -10.81
CA ARG A 171 0.61 31.32 -9.74
C ARG A 171 2.01 31.90 -9.50
N THR A 172 3.06 31.13 -9.81
CA THR A 172 4.45 31.59 -9.60
C THR A 172 5.04 32.35 -10.80
N TRP A 173 4.35 32.41 -11.95
CA TRP A 173 4.84 33.03 -13.18
C TRP A 173 4.16 34.37 -13.61
N PRO A 174 3.66 35.25 -12.77
CA PRO A 174 2.91 36.41 -13.29
C PRO A 174 3.61 37.77 -13.31
N ALA A 175 4.87 37.96 -13.05
CA ALA A 175 5.29 39.33 -12.82
C ALA A 175 6.56 39.85 -13.55
N THR A 176 7.26 39.05 -14.32
CA THR A 176 8.53 39.52 -14.92
C THR A 176 8.42 40.04 -16.36
N ARG A 177 7.21 40.06 -16.95
CA ARG A 177 7.06 40.47 -18.37
C ARG A 177 6.56 41.87 -18.65
N SER A 178 6.32 42.74 -17.68
CA SER A 178 5.74 44.07 -17.95
C SER A 178 6.65 45.25 -17.74
N ASN A 179 7.94 45.08 -17.41
CA ASN A 179 8.78 46.26 -17.07
C ASN A 179 9.98 46.53 -18.02
N SER A 180 9.98 46.02 -19.24
CA SER A 180 11.06 46.25 -20.19
C SER A 180 10.64 47.03 -21.45
N ARG A 181 9.71 47.99 -21.38
CA ARG A 181 9.53 48.98 -22.44
C ARG A 181 9.21 50.37 -21.87
N ARG A 182 10.23 51.08 -21.42
CA ARG A 182 10.25 52.51 -21.55
C ARG A 182 11.35 52.86 -22.56
N PRO A 183 11.02 53.26 -23.80
CA PRO A 183 11.99 53.81 -24.69
C PRO A 183 12.38 55.19 -24.17
N GLY A 184 13.67 55.45 -24.17
CA GLY A 184 14.29 56.67 -23.66
C GLY A 184 13.75 57.95 -24.27
N ALA A 185 13.65 58.94 -23.43
CA ALA A 185 13.70 60.32 -23.83
C ALA A 185 15.15 60.83 -23.63
N TRP A 186 15.88 60.94 -24.70
CA TRP A 186 17.12 61.73 -24.77
C TRP A 186 16.75 63.05 -25.37
N THR A 187 16.79 64.13 -24.61
CA THR A 187 17.01 65.51 -25.05
C THR A 187 18.03 66.14 -24.14
#